data_01fbfa2cf671e50a4f4dce07243ea1ea
#
_entry.id   01fbfa2cf671e50a4f4dce07243ea1ea
#
_cell.length_a   1.000
_cell.length_b   1.000
_cell.length_c   1.000
_cell.angle_alpha   90.00
_cell.angle_beta   90.00
_cell.angle_gamma   90.00
#
_symmetry.space_group_name_H-M   'P 1'
#
loop_
_entity.id
_entity.type
_entity.pdbx_description
1 polymer ?
#
loop_
_entity_poly.entity_id
_entity_poly.type
_entity_poly.pdbx_seq_one_letter_code
_entity_poly.pdbx_strand_id
1 'polypeptide(L)'
;MDTTAATHSPSWIGYKTMVRKEFTRIIRIWSQTLLPPVITMSLYFTIFGGFIGSQISAIHGFSYMQFIVPGLVMMTLITSSYMNTVSTFYFAKWTHTIDELLVAPMPTWVIIAGFVSGGVLRAFLSGILVVGVSLFFTHLVIHNILILLGAAFLTSLLFSFAGLINGIYAKSFDAISIVPNFILTPLTYLGGVFYSLTLLPPLFQTLSLANPFLDM
;
A
#
# COMPACT_ATOMS: atom_id res chain seq x y z
N MET A 1 8.49 -33.61 36.72
CA MET A 1 7.79 -32.31 36.45
C MET A 1 8.54 -31.65 35.34
N ASP A 2 8.17 -31.99 34.09
CA ASP A 2 8.84 -31.48 32.89
C ASP A 2 8.24 -30.12 32.53
N THR A 3 8.96 -29.06 32.81
CA THR A 3 8.65 -27.70 32.37
C THR A 3 9.36 -27.42 31.06
N THR A 4 8.98 -28.08 29.98
CA THR A 4 9.27 -27.62 28.62
C THR A 4 8.24 -26.55 28.22
N ALA A 5 8.17 -25.47 28.99
CA ALA A 5 7.56 -24.26 28.51
C ALA A 5 8.48 -23.68 27.44
N ALA A 6 8.10 -23.82 26.18
CA ALA A 6 8.75 -23.14 25.06
C ALA A 6 8.77 -21.65 25.38
N THR A 7 9.92 -21.15 25.85
CA THR A 7 10.14 -19.75 26.19
C THR A 7 10.23 -18.95 24.91
N HIS A 8 9.07 -18.64 24.34
CA HIS A 8 9.02 -17.59 23.31
C HIS A 8 9.56 -16.30 23.92
N SER A 9 10.60 -15.73 23.31
CA SER A 9 11.17 -14.48 23.78
C SER A 9 10.06 -13.45 23.94
N PRO A 10 10.05 -12.62 25.00
CA PRO A 10 9.03 -11.59 25.21
C PRO A 10 8.81 -10.69 23.97
N SER A 11 9.87 -10.46 23.19
CA SER A 11 9.84 -9.72 21.94
C SER A 11 8.97 -10.39 20.88
N TRP A 12 9.02 -11.73 20.75
CA TRP A 12 8.21 -12.47 19.77
C TRP A 12 6.72 -12.47 20.12
N ILE A 13 6.41 -12.60 21.42
CA ILE A 13 5.02 -12.51 21.90
C ILE A 13 4.47 -11.09 21.63
N GLY A 14 5.25 -10.07 21.95
CA GLY A 14 4.89 -8.67 21.67
C GLY A 14 4.62 -8.41 20.19
N TYR A 15 5.53 -8.85 19.31
CA TYR A 15 5.36 -8.72 17.85
C TYR A 15 4.07 -9.41 17.36
N LYS A 16 3.86 -10.67 17.73
CA LYS A 16 2.67 -11.43 17.35
C LYS A 16 1.37 -10.75 17.82
N THR A 17 1.38 -10.18 19.02
CA THR A 17 0.24 -9.46 19.59
C THR A 17 -0.04 -8.19 18.79
N MET A 18 0.98 -7.42 18.44
CA MET A 18 0.85 -6.21 17.60
C MET A 18 0.28 -6.55 16.21
N VAL A 19 0.84 -7.55 15.54
CA VAL A 19 0.35 -7.99 14.22
C VAL A 19 -1.11 -8.48 14.30
N ARG A 20 -1.45 -9.26 15.33
CA ARG A 20 -2.83 -9.73 15.54
C ARG A 20 -3.79 -8.56 15.80
N LYS A 21 -3.38 -7.57 16.58
CA LYS A 21 -4.16 -6.34 16.82
C LYS A 21 -4.46 -5.62 15.49
N GLU A 22 -3.44 -5.41 14.67
CA GLU A 22 -3.57 -4.74 13.38
C GLU A 22 -4.48 -5.53 12.42
N PHE A 23 -4.27 -6.84 12.31
CA PHE A 23 -5.12 -7.71 11.49
C PHE A 23 -6.58 -7.67 11.93
N THR A 24 -6.84 -7.85 13.22
CA THR A 24 -8.20 -7.81 13.79
C THR A 24 -8.86 -6.45 13.54
N ARG A 25 -8.10 -5.36 13.63
CA ARG A 25 -8.59 -4.01 13.33
C ARG A 25 -9.01 -3.89 11.87
N ILE A 26 -8.15 -4.30 10.94
CA ILE A 26 -8.44 -4.25 9.50
C ILE A 26 -9.73 -5.01 9.17
N ILE A 27 -9.88 -6.22 9.70
CA ILE A 27 -11.08 -7.03 9.47
C ILE A 27 -12.32 -6.43 10.13
N ARG A 28 -12.20 -5.86 11.33
CA ARG A 28 -13.33 -5.24 12.03
C ARG A 28 -13.91 -4.05 11.26
N ILE A 29 -13.07 -3.26 10.59
CA ILE A 29 -13.48 -2.09 9.83
C ILE A 29 -13.28 -2.29 8.32
N TRP A 30 -13.45 -3.52 7.83
CA TRP A 30 -13.18 -3.90 6.43
C TRP A 30 -13.92 -3.01 5.42
N SER A 31 -15.15 -2.59 5.74
CA SER A 31 -15.94 -1.72 4.88
C SER A 31 -15.32 -0.33 4.69
N GLN A 32 -14.58 0.16 5.67
CA GLN A 32 -13.88 1.45 5.58
C GLN A 32 -12.46 1.31 5.04
N THR A 33 -11.86 0.14 5.16
CA THR A 33 -10.44 -0.07 4.83
C THR A 33 -10.23 -0.74 3.46
N LEU A 34 -11.06 -1.71 3.13
CA LEU A 34 -10.90 -2.54 1.92
C LEU A 34 -11.91 -2.19 0.82
N LEU A 35 -13.11 -1.75 1.18
CA LEU A 35 -14.15 -1.46 0.19
C LEU A 35 -13.85 -0.22 -0.68
N PRO A 36 -13.33 0.91 -0.14
CA PRO A 36 -13.03 2.07 -0.97
C PRO A 36 -12.04 1.81 -2.11
N PRO A 37 -10.89 1.16 -1.91
CA PRO A 37 -10.00 0.78 -3.01
C PRO A 37 -10.69 -0.07 -4.07
N VAL A 38 -11.52 -1.03 -3.66
CA VAL A 38 -12.26 -1.91 -4.58
C VAL A 38 -13.22 -1.10 -5.45
N ILE A 39 -14.03 -0.23 -4.85
CA ILE A 39 -14.98 0.62 -5.59
C ILE A 39 -14.24 1.55 -6.54
N THR A 40 -13.22 2.25 -6.05
CA THR A 40 -12.44 3.20 -6.86
C THR A 40 -11.79 2.50 -8.05
N MET A 41 -11.17 1.34 -7.85
CA MET A 41 -10.51 0.60 -8.92
C MET A 41 -11.53 -0.02 -9.89
N SER A 42 -12.69 -0.46 -9.43
CA SER A 42 -13.79 -0.90 -10.32
C SER A 42 -14.25 0.22 -11.24
N LEU A 43 -14.36 1.45 -10.72
CA LEU A 43 -14.68 2.64 -11.53
C LEU A 43 -13.57 2.94 -12.54
N TYR A 44 -12.30 2.89 -12.13
CA TYR A 44 -11.19 3.06 -13.06
C TYR A 44 -11.21 2.01 -14.16
N PHE A 45 -11.40 0.73 -13.84
CA PHE A 45 -11.48 -0.33 -14.83
C PHE A 45 -12.65 -0.14 -15.79
N THR A 46 -13.80 0.29 -15.29
CA THR A 46 -14.97 0.56 -16.13
C THR A 46 -14.73 1.74 -17.08
N ILE A 47 -14.21 2.84 -16.57
CA ILE A 47 -13.98 4.07 -17.35
C ILE A 47 -12.82 3.87 -18.33
N PHE A 48 -11.67 3.48 -17.84
CA PHE A 48 -10.46 3.36 -18.66
C PHE A 48 -10.47 2.11 -19.55
N GLY A 49 -11.04 1.02 -19.08
CA GLY A 49 -11.17 -0.20 -19.86
C GLY A 49 -12.31 -0.18 -20.86
N GLY A 50 -13.52 0.20 -20.41
CA GLY A 50 -14.72 0.16 -21.25
C GLY A 50 -14.80 1.31 -22.24
N PHE A 51 -14.60 2.55 -21.78
CA PHE A 51 -14.77 3.73 -22.64
C PHE A 51 -13.49 4.12 -23.38
N ILE A 52 -12.38 4.26 -22.67
CA ILE A 52 -11.13 4.76 -23.25
C ILE A 52 -10.38 3.64 -23.98
N GLY A 53 -10.36 2.44 -23.41
CA GLY A 53 -9.67 1.29 -24.00
C GLY A 53 -10.22 0.85 -25.35
N SER A 54 -11.51 1.13 -25.64
CA SER A 54 -12.11 0.88 -26.97
C SER A 54 -11.63 1.85 -28.05
N GLN A 55 -11.06 3.01 -27.68
CA GLN A 55 -10.62 4.05 -28.60
C GLN A 55 -9.08 4.09 -28.74
N ILE A 56 -8.34 3.44 -27.86
CA ILE A 56 -6.88 3.41 -27.89
C ILE A 56 -6.42 2.11 -28.55
N SER A 57 -5.54 2.25 -29.54
CA SER A 57 -4.83 1.13 -30.15
C SER A 57 -3.97 0.41 -29.12
N ALA A 58 -3.70 -0.90 -29.35
CA ALA A 58 -2.86 -1.70 -28.47
C ALA A 58 -1.50 -1.01 -28.22
N ILE A 59 -1.09 -0.93 -26.95
CA ILE A 59 0.19 -0.39 -26.53
C ILE A 59 1.19 -1.55 -26.43
N HIS A 60 2.25 -1.53 -27.22
CA HIS A 60 3.27 -2.59 -27.27
C HIS A 60 2.71 -4.01 -27.47
N GLY A 61 1.57 -4.16 -28.16
CA GLY A 61 0.92 -5.44 -28.41
C GLY A 61 -0.01 -5.93 -27.28
N PHE A 62 -0.14 -5.17 -26.18
CA PHE A 62 -1.07 -5.44 -25.10
C PHE A 62 -2.32 -4.55 -25.19
N SER A 63 -3.45 -5.09 -24.75
CA SER A 63 -4.65 -4.27 -24.57
C SER A 63 -4.36 -3.14 -23.56
N TYR A 64 -4.94 -1.97 -23.79
CA TYR A 64 -4.80 -0.83 -22.86
C TYR A 64 -5.11 -1.23 -21.41
N MET A 65 -6.11 -2.09 -21.22
CA MET A 65 -6.49 -2.60 -19.91
C MET A 65 -5.38 -3.44 -19.27
N GLN A 66 -4.72 -4.31 -20.03
CA GLN A 66 -3.59 -5.10 -19.52
C GLN A 66 -2.41 -4.23 -19.12
N PHE A 67 -2.26 -3.07 -19.76
CA PHE A 67 -1.20 -2.11 -19.45
C PHE A 67 -1.46 -1.36 -18.14
N ILE A 68 -2.70 -0.91 -17.88
CA ILE A 68 -2.99 -0.08 -16.69
C ILE A 68 -3.17 -0.88 -15.40
N VAL A 69 -3.59 -2.15 -15.47
CA VAL A 69 -3.90 -2.95 -14.27
C VAL A 69 -2.71 -3.06 -13.30
N PRO A 70 -1.49 -3.40 -13.74
CA PRO A 70 -0.34 -3.46 -12.81
C PRO A 70 -0.09 -2.13 -12.10
N GLY A 71 -0.15 -1.02 -12.82
CA GLY A 71 0.03 0.33 -12.26
C GLY A 71 -1.04 0.67 -11.21
N LEU A 72 -2.31 0.35 -11.47
CA LEU A 72 -3.40 0.57 -10.51
C LEU A 72 -3.28 -0.33 -9.27
N VAL A 73 -2.81 -1.56 -9.42
CA VAL A 73 -2.51 -2.44 -8.28
C VAL A 73 -1.39 -1.84 -7.44
N MET A 74 -0.28 -1.40 -8.06
CA MET A 74 0.83 -0.75 -7.35
C MET A 74 0.38 0.53 -6.64
N MET A 75 -0.40 1.39 -7.30
CA MET A 75 -1.00 2.57 -6.67
C MET A 75 -1.82 2.22 -5.43
N THR A 76 -2.57 1.13 -5.48
CA THR A 76 -3.35 0.64 -4.33
C THR A 76 -2.45 0.15 -3.20
N LEU A 77 -1.36 -0.57 -3.51
CA LEU A 77 -0.40 -1.04 -2.52
C LEU A 77 0.26 0.13 -1.80
N ILE A 78 0.72 1.12 -2.55
CA ILE A 78 1.37 2.34 -2.04
C ILE A 78 0.44 3.10 -1.10
N THR A 79 -0.74 3.46 -1.57
CA THR A 79 -1.69 4.26 -0.78
C THR A 79 -2.21 3.49 0.43
N SER A 80 -2.52 2.20 0.30
CA SER A 80 -3.04 1.39 1.40
C SER A 80 -2.00 1.16 2.50
N SER A 81 -0.74 0.86 2.13
CA SER A 81 0.33 0.65 3.11
C SER A 81 0.67 1.92 3.88
N TYR A 82 0.84 3.02 3.15
CA TYR A 82 1.13 4.33 3.72
C TYR A 82 0.02 4.80 4.67
N MET A 83 -1.23 4.87 4.16
CA MET A 83 -2.37 5.38 4.91
C MET A 83 -2.69 4.55 6.14
N ASN A 84 -2.51 3.22 6.08
CA ASN A 84 -2.69 2.37 7.25
C ASN A 84 -1.70 2.73 8.35
N THR A 85 -0.41 2.78 8.00
CA THR A 85 0.65 2.97 8.99
C THR A 85 0.59 4.36 9.59
N VAL A 86 0.45 5.41 8.76
CA VAL A 86 0.40 6.79 9.24
C VAL A 86 -0.80 7.02 10.16
N SER A 87 -1.99 6.57 9.76
CA SER A 87 -3.22 6.79 10.55
C SER A 87 -3.21 6.00 11.85
N THR A 88 -2.76 4.74 11.81
CA THR A 88 -2.74 3.89 13.02
C THR A 88 -1.72 4.39 14.04
N PHE A 89 -0.51 4.74 13.57
CA PHE A 89 0.52 5.27 14.44
C PHE A 89 0.12 6.61 15.04
N TYR A 90 -0.38 7.53 14.21
CA TYR A 90 -0.83 8.84 14.68
C TYR A 90 -2.00 8.72 15.67
N PHE A 91 -2.96 7.82 15.41
CA PHE A 91 -4.06 7.54 16.34
C PHE A 91 -3.54 7.00 17.69
N ALA A 92 -2.56 6.09 17.67
CA ALA A 92 -1.93 5.57 18.89
C ALA A 92 -1.20 6.68 19.67
N LYS A 93 -0.57 7.64 18.95
CA LYS A 93 0.04 8.84 19.55
C LYS A 93 -1.00 9.76 20.16
N TRP A 94 -2.09 10.01 19.44
CA TRP A 94 -3.18 10.89 19.89
C TRP A 94 -3.92 10.36 21.12
N THR A 95 -4.10 9.03 21.21
CA THR A 95 -4.73 8.36 22.35
C THR A 95 -3.77 8.05 23.49
N HIS A 96 -2.51 8.46 23.41
CA HIS A 96 -1.44 8.12 24.37
C HIS A 96 -1.16 6.62 24.51
N THR A 97 -1.73 5.77 23.68
CA THR A 97 -1.44 4.32 23.70
C THR A 97 0.02 4.02 23.33
N ILE A 98 0.68 4.91 22.56
CA ILE A 98 2.10 4.76 22.25
C ILE A 98 2.98 4.89 23.50
N ASP A 99 2.59 5.71 24.48
CA ASP A 99 3.32 5.91 25.71
C ASP A 99 3.30 4.63 26.56
N GLU A 100 2.17 3.91 26.59
CA GLU A 100 2.04 2.61 27.24
C GLU A 100 2.93 1.55 26.56
N LEU A 101 3.01 1.56 25.23
CA LEU A 101 3.88 0.67 24.47
C LEU A 101 5.36 0.94 24.72
N LEU A 102 5.75 2.20 24.92
CA LEU A 102 7.14 2.59 25.18
C LEU A 102 7.59 2.25 26.60
N VAL A 103 6.67 2.23 27.57
CA VAL A 103 6.93 1.81 28.95
C VAL A 103 6.95 0.28 29.09
N ALA A 104 6.29 -0.44 28.19
CA ALA A 104 6.29 -1.89 28.19
C ALA A 104 7.71 -2.45 27.96
N PRO A 105 8.05 -3.62 28.54
CA PRO A 105 9.37 -4.24 28.40
C PRO A 105 9.56 -4.87 27.01
N MET A 106 9.32 -4.08 25.96
CA MET A 106 9.46 -4.48 24.55
C MET A 106 10.51 -3.60 23.86
N PRO A 107 11.38 -4.19 23.04
CA PRO A 107 12.32 -3.40 22.25
C PRO A 107 11.59 -2.56 21.18
N THR A 108 12.07 -1.37 20.93
CA THR A 108 11.47 -0.40 19.98
C THR A 108 11.25 -0.98 18.58
N TRP A 109 12.15 -1.86 18.12
CA TRP A 109 12.00 -2.50 16.81
C TRP A 109 10.72 -3.35 16.69
N VAL A 110 10.24 -3.95 17.80
CA VAL A 110 8.98 -4.73 17.83
C VAL A 110 7.79 -3.81 17.59
N ILE A 111 7.80 -2.62 18.18
CA ILE A 111 6.74 -1.62 18.00
C ILE A 111 6.71 -1.15 16.55
N ILE A 112 7.88 -0.78 16.01
CA ILE A 112 8.02 -0.35 14.62
C ILE A 112 7.55 -1.46 13.66
N ALA A 113 8.08 -2.68 13.83
CA ALA A 113 7.72 -3.82 12.99
C ALA A 113 6.22 -4.14 13.07
N GLY A 114 5.60 -3.99 14.23
CA GLY A 114 4.17 -4.19 14.43
C GLY A 114 3.32 -3.26 13.58
N PHE A 115 3.58 -1.95 13.62
CA PHE A 115 2.86 -0.96 12.81
C PHE A 115 3.12 -1.14 11.31
N VAL A 116 4.38 -1.35 10.92
CA VAL A 116 4.77 -1.57 9.52
C VAL A 116 4.10 -2.84 8.96
N SER A 117 4.10 -3.93 9.74
CA SER A 117 3.41 -5.17 9.34
C SER A 117 1.91 -4.95 9.10
N GLY A 118 1.27 -4.10 9.91
CA GLY A 118 -0.14 -3.70 9.71
C GLY A 118 -0.36 -3.00 8.37
N GLY A 119 0.54 -2.12 7.96
CA GLY A 119 0.52 -1.45 6.66
C GLY A 119 0.68 -2.44 5.51
N VAL A 120 1.69 -3.32 5.60
CA VAL A 120 1.94 -4.37 4.60
C VAL A 120 0.72 -5.30 4.48
N LEU A 121 0.17 -5.78 5.59
CA LEU A 121 -1.02 -6.65 5.59
C LEU A 121 -2.21 -6.00 4.88
N ARG A 122 -2.51 -4.73 5.20
CA ARG A 122 -3.61 -4.01 4.55
C ARG A 122 -3.35 -3.83 3.05
N ALA A 123 -2.13 -3.49 2.66
CA ALA A 123 -1.75 -3.33 1.26
C ALA A 123 -1.98 -4.64 0.49
N PHE A 124 -1.50 -5.77 1.01
CA PHE A 124 -1.71 -7.08 0.38
C PHE A 124 -3.19 -7.44 0.27
N LEU A 125 -3.98 -7.26 1.34
CA LEU A 125 -5.42 -7.52 1.29
C LEU A 125 -6.12 -6.66 0.24
N SER A 126 -5.82 -5.36 0.19
CA SER A 126 -6.36 -4.45 -0.83
C SER A 126 -5.90 -4.82 -2.24
N GLY A 127 -4.61 -5.14 -2.41
CA GLY A 127 -4.03 -5.55 -3.69
C GLY A 127 -4.67 -6.83 -4.24
N ILE A 128 -4.83 -7.86 -3.39
CA ILE A 128 -5.51 -9.12 -3.78
C ILE A 128 -6.95 -8.85 -4.23
N LEU A 129 -7.68 -7.99 -3.52
CA LEU A 129 -9.05 -7.64 -3.89
C LEU A 129 -9.10 -6.89 -5.22
N VAL A 130 -8.18 -5.94 -5.44
CA VAL A 130 -8.11 -5.18 -6.70
C VAL A 130 -7.72 -6.08 -7.87
N VAL A 131 -6.75 -7.00 -7.68
CA VAL A 131 -6.42 -8.02 -8.68
C VAL A 131 -7.63 -8.91 -8.95
N GLY A 132 -8.35 -9.35 -7.91
CA GLY A 132 -9.58 -10.13 -8.06
C GLY A 132 -10.63 -9.40 -8.91
N VAL A 133 -10.83 -8.11 -8.69
CA VAL A 133 -11.73 -7.28 -9.50
C VAL A 133 -11.23 -7.16 -10.94
N SER A 134 -9.92 -6.96 -11.14
CA SER A 134 -9.36 -6.80 -12.50
C SER A 134 -9.56 -8.03 -13.38
N LEU A 135 -9.66 -9.23 -12.80
CA LEU A 135 -9.92 -10.47 -13.54
C LEU A 135 -11.31 -10.50 -14.21
N PHE A 136 -12.27 -9.71 -13.74
CA PHE A 136 -13.56 -9.55 -14.42
C PHE A 136 -13.48 -8.69 -15.67
N PHE A 137 -12.44 -7.87 -15.79
CA PHE A 137 -12.27 -6.91 -16.88
C PHE A 137 -11.22 -7.33 -17.91
N THR A 138 -10.21 -8.09 -17.49
CA THR A 138 -9.11 -8.50 -18.37
C THR A 138 -8.45 -9.80 -17.93
N HIS A 139 -7.83 -10.49 -18.88
CA HIS A 139 -6.98 -11.64 -18.58
C HIS A 139 -5.56 -11.15 -18.24
N LEU A 140 -5.15 -11.35 -17.00
CA LEU A 140 -3.79 -11.00 -16.56
C LEU A 140 -2.82 -12.10 -16.96
N VAL A 141 -1.76 -11.72 -17.66
CA VAL A 141 -0.63 -12.60 -17.96
C VAL A 141 0.47 -12.34 -16.95
N ILE A 142 0.54 -13.16 -15.90
CA ILE A 142 1.59 -13.06 -14.89
C ILE A 142 2.78 -13.92 -15.31
N HIS A 143 3.88 -13.28 -15.69
CA HIS A 143 5.08 -13.97 -16.15
C HIS A 143 5.85 -14.63 -15.00
N ASN A 144 5.97 -13.93 -13.87
CA ASN A 144 6.68 -14.43 -12.70
C ASN A 144 6.02 -13.93 -11.40
N ILE A 145 5.35 -14.85 -10.71
CA ILE A 145 4.63 -14.54 -9.47
C ILE A 145 5.57 -14.14 -8.32
N LEU A 146 6.79 -14.67 -8.29
CA LEU A 146 7.75 -14.36 -7.23
C LEU A 146 8.25 -12.92 -7.34
N ILE A 147 8.53 -12.46 -8.57
CA ILE A 147 8.94 -11.07 -8.80
C ILE A 147 7.80 -10.13 -8.41
N LEU A 148 6.57 -10.45 -8.83
CA LEU A 148 5.39 -9.65 -8.50
C LEU A 148 5.17 -9.54 -6.99
N LEU A 149 5.22 -10.65 -6.27
CA LEU A 149 5.06 -10.66 -4.81
C LEU A 149 6.23 -9.96 -4.10
N GLY A 150 7.45 -10.14 -4.60
CA GLY A 150 8.63 -9.45 -4.09
C GLY A 150 8.55 -7.94 -4.24
N ALA A 151 8.18 -7.46 -5.43
CA ALA A 151 7.96 -6.04 -5.69
C ALA A 151 6.83 -5.47 -4.82
N ALA A 152 5.69 -6.16 -4.75
CA ALA A 152 4.56 -5.77 -3.91
C ALA A 152 4.94 -5.68 -2.42
N PHE A 153 5.74 -6.63 -1.94
CA PHE A 153 6.21 -6.64 -0.55
C PHE A 153 7.16 -5.48 -0.27
N LEU A 154 8.19 -5.28 -1.11
CA LEU A 154 9.17 -4.22 -0.94
C LEU A 154 8.53 -2.83 -1.02
N THR A 155 7.64 -2.62 -1.99
CA THR A 155 6.88 -1.38 -2.12
C THR A 155 6.02 -1.12 -0.89
N SER A 156 5.24 -2.10 -0.45
CA SER A 156 4.39 -1.97 0.75
C SER A 156 5.21 -1.71 2.00
N LEU A 157 6.37 -2.34 2.13
CA LEU A 157 7.30 -2.14 3.24
C LEU A 157 7.86 -0.71 3.24
N LEU A 158 8.36 -0.23 2.11
CA LEU A 158 8.92 1.11 1.95
C LEU A 158 7.89 2.18 2.29
N PHE A 159 6.67 2.08 1.74
CA PHE A 159 5.63 3.07 1.99
C PHE A 159 5.01 2.95 3.39
N SER A 160 5.03 1.79 4.02
CA SER A 160 4.71 1.66 5.45
C SER A 160 5.72 2.41 6.32
N PHE A 161 7.02 2.31 6.03
CA PHE A 161 8.04 3.10 6.74
C PHE A 161 7.87 4.60 6.50
N ALA A 162 7.62 5.02 5.27
CA ALA A 162 7.35 6.42 4.96
C ALA A 162 6.12 6.95 5.71
N GLY A 163 5.05 6.15 5.80
CA GLY A 163 3.86 6.46 6.59
C GLY A 163 4.17 6.56 8.09
N LEU A 164 5.01 5.67 8.62
CA LEU A 164 5.45 5.71 10.01
C LEU A 164 6.20 7.00 10.32
N ILE A 165 7.16 7.37 9.47
CA ILE A 165 7.93 8.60 9.60
C ILE A 165 6.99 9.81 9.62
N ASN A 166 6.05 9.90 8.67
CA ASN A 166 5.06 10.98 8.67
C ASN A 166 4.22 10.98 9.96
N GLY A 167 3.78 9.81 10.45
CA GLY A 167 3.02 9.70 11.70
C GLY A 167 3.78 10.20 12.93
N ILE A 168 5.10 9.98 12.98
CA ILE A 168 5.97 10.48 14.06
C ILE A 168 5.99 12.00 14.06
N TYR A 169 6.21 12.63 12.90
CA TYR A 169 6.34 14.09 12.77
C TYR A 169 5.00 14.83 12.71
N ALA A 170 3.91 14.15 12.37
CA ALA A 170 2.59 14.78 12.29
C ALA A 170 2.14 15.35 13.64
N LYS A 171 1.60 16.57 13.61
CA LYS A 171 1.07 17.29 14.78
C LYS A 171 -0.46 17.36 14.79
N SER A 172 -1.12 17.04 13.66
CA SER A 172 -2.57 17.08 13.52
C SER A 172 -3.05 15.98 12.57
N PHE A 173 -4.36 15.67 12.58
CA PHE A 173 -4.97 14.75 11.60
C PHE A 173 -4.85 15.27 10.17
N ASP A 174 -4.87 16.59 9.97
CA ASP A 174 -4.67 17.17 8.64
C ASP A 174 -3.23 16.93 8.14
N ALA A 175 -2.25 17.03 9.03
CA ALA A 175 -0.84 16.82 8.68
C ALA A 175 -0.55 15.41 8.12
N ILE A 176 -1.27 14.37 8.57
CA ILE A 176 -1.11 13.02 8.01
C ILE A 176 -1.65 12.87 6.60
N SER A 177 -2.54 13.76 6.17
CA SER A 177 -3.18 13.76 4.85
C SER A 177 -2.41 14.57 3.81
N ILE A 178 -1.51 15.47 4.24
CA ILE A 178 -0.74 16.35 3.34
C ILE A 178 0.14 15.53 2.41
N VAL A 179 0.96 14.62 2.95
CA VAL A 179 1.89 13.83 2.14
C VAL A 179 1.17 12.94 1.11
N PRO A 180 0.14 12.15 1.46
CA PRO A 180 -0.56 11.36 0.46
C PRO A 180 -1.24 12.21 -0.61
N ASN A 181 -1.87 13.32 -0.27
CA ASN A 181 -2.62 14.13 -1.23
C ASN A 181 -1.72 14.98 -2.13
N PHE A 182 -0.65 15.57 -1.60
CA PHE A 182 0.19 16.52 -2.32
C PHE A 182 1.48 15.91 -2.88
N ILE A 183 1.92 14.78 -2.36
CA ILE A 183 3.16 14.12 -2.81
C ILE A 183 2.84 12.78 -3.47
N LEU A 184 2.21 11.84 -2.75
CA LEU A 184 2.01 10.49 -3.30
C LEU A 184 1.06 10.50 -4.49
N THR A 185 -0.06 11.20 -4.43
CA THR A 185 -1.02 11.24 -5.52
C THR A 185 -0.42 11.81 -6.82
N PRO A 186 0.23 12.99 -6.85
CA PRO A 186 0.88 13.47 -8.07
C PRO A 186 2.00 12.55 -8.57
N LEU A 187 2.81 11.99 -7.66
CA LEU A 187 3.89 11.09 -8.04
C LEU A 187 3.38 9.79 -8.66
N THR A 188 2.29 9.21 -8.13
CA THR A 188 1.67 8.01 -8.72
C THR A 188 1.11 8.29 -10.11
N TYR A 189 0.49 9.45 -10.33
CA TYR A 189 0.03 9.84 -11.66
C TYR A 189 1.19 10.06 -12.65
N LEU A 190 2.29 10.67 -12.21
CA LEU A 190 3.50 10.85 -13.01
C LEU A 190 4.31 9.57 -13.19
N GLY A 191 4.03 8.52 -12.42
CA GLY A 191 4.69 7.21 -12.52
C GLY A 191 4.28 6.36 -13.73
N GLY A 192 3.54 6.92 -14.70
CA GLY A 192 3.19 6.19 -15.93
C GLY A 192 2.08 5.16 -15.77
N VAL A 193 1.28 5.24 -14.71
CA VAL A 193 0.17 4.29 -14.46
C VAL A 193 -0.86 4.29 -15.57
N PHE A 194 -1.16 5.45 -16.15
CA PHE A 194 -2.23 5.64 -17.14
C PHE A 194 -1.76 5.83 -18.58
N TYR A 195 -0.46 6.07 -18.81
CA TYR A 195 0.09 6.39 -20.13
C TYR A 195 1.53 5.93 -20.26
N SER A 196 1.97 5.72 -21.50
CA SER A 196 3.38 5.48 -21.78
C SER A 196 4.17 6.78 -21.70
N LEU A 197 5.34 6.76 -21.07
CA LEU A 197 6.25 7.91 -20.90
C LEU A 197 6.61 8.57 -22.23
N THR A 198 6.63 7.82 -23.31
CA THR A 198 6.93 8.31 -24.64
C THR A 198 5.94 9.35 -25.17
N LEU A 199 4.75 9.43 -24.57
CA LEU A 199 3.69 10.38 -24.92
C LEU A 199 3.78 11.71 -24.19
N LEU A 200 4.66 11.82 -23.18
CA LEU A 200 4.82 13.03 -22.38
C LEU A 200 5.72 14.07 -23.06
N PRO A 201 5.46 15.38 -22.84
CA PRO A 201 6.42 16.43 -23.16
C PRO A 201 7.78 16.21 -22.47
N PRO A 202 8.92 16.66 -23.07
CA PRO A 202 10.26 16.37 -22.57
C PRO A 202 10.50 16.73 -21.11
N LEU A 203 9.90 17.83 -20.64
CA LEU A 203 10.01 18.30 -19.26
C LEU A 203 9.40 17.30 -18.27
N PHE A 204 8.24 16.76 -18.58
CA PHE A 204 7.57 15.75 -17.74
C PHE A 204 8.24 14.38 -17.84
N GLN A 205 8.85 14.04 -18.98
CA GLN A 205 9.67 12.83 -19.11
C GLN A 205 10.85 12.87 -18.12
N THR A 206 11.57 13.99 -18.04
CA THR A 206 12.70 14.15 -17.12
C THR A 206 12.24 14.06 -15.66
N LEU A 207 11.11 14.66 -15.30
CA LEU A 207 10.53 14.56 -13.97
C LEU A 207 10.07 13.13 -13.64
N SER A 208 9.51 12.42 -14.61
CA SER A 208 9.10 11.03 -14.44
C SER A 208 10.30 10.10 -14.25
N LEU A 209 11.42 10.32 -14.95
CA LEU A 209 12.64 9.53 -14.76
C LEU A 209 13.26 9.69 -13.35
N ALA A 210 13.02 10.81 -12.69
CA ALA A 210 13.41 11.03 -11.31
C ALA A 210 12.40 10.45 -10.29
N ASN A 211 11.29 9.90 -10.77
CA ASN A 211 10.20 9.42 -9.94
C ASN A 211 10.42 7.95 -9.55
N PRO A 212 10.56 7.62 -8.25
CA PRO A 212 10.76 6.24 -7.82
C PRO A 212 9.59 5.29 -8.14
N PHE A 213 8.43 5.83 -8.50
CA PHE A 213 7.27 5.02 -8.90
C PHE A 213 7.37 4.45 -10.32
N LEU A 214 8.30 4.95 -11.12
CA LEU A 214 8.47 4.50 -12.49
C LEU A 214 9.11 3.12 -12.57
N ASP A 215 10.04 2.84 -11.68
CA ASP A 215 10.83 1.62 -11.66
C ASP A 215 10.17 0.51 -10.82
N MET A 216 8.98 0.75 -10.29
CA MET A 216 8.19 -0.21 -9.50
C MET A 216 7.12 -0.90 -10.36
#